data_c291af945eb3849093805674467222a0
#
_entry.id   c291af945eb3849093805674467222a0
#
_cell.length_a   1.000
_cell.length_b   1.000
_cell.length_c   1.000
_cell.angle_alpha   90.00
_cell.angle_beta   90.00
_cell.angle_gamma   90.00
#
_symmetry.space_group_name_H-M   'P 1'
#
loop_
_entity.id
_entity.type
_entity.pdbx_description
1 polymer ?
#
loop_
_entity_poly.entity_id
_entity_poly.type
_entity_poly.pdbx_seq_one_letter_code
_entity_poly.pdbx_strand_id
1 'polypeptide(L)'
;MPPTLLRDSALAFLKDARVETPVICGPMYPCSNPELVAAVSAAGGLGVVQPISLTYVHGHDFREGLRLISRLSGGKPIGMNALIEASSETYKRRMEQWIDIALEEGVRFFVTSLGNPRWIVEKAHAVGAVVYHDATERRFAEKAM
;
A
#
# COMPACT_ATOMS: atom_id res chain seq x y z
N MET A 1 -4.92 -10.79 23.87
CA MET A 1 -5.73 -11.17 22.68
C MET A 1 -5.75 -12.69 22.57
N PRO A 2 -6.89 -13.38 22.43
CA PRO A 2 -6.91 -14.84 22.34
C PRO A 2 -6.18 -15.33 21.09
N PRO A 3 -5.47 -16.47 21.14
CA PRO A 3 -4.67 -17.01 20.02
C PRO A 3 -5.47 -17.22 18.73
N THR A 4 -6.75 -17.53 18.83
CA THR A 4 -7.65 -17.72 17.69
C THR A 4 -7.84 -16.43 16.86
N LEU A 5 -8.04 -15.28 17.52
CA LEU A 5 -8.22 -13.99 16.82
C LEU A 5 -6.97 -13.56 16.06
N LEU A 6 -5.77 -13.82 16.60
CA LEU A 6 -4.51 -13.53 15.91
C LEU A 6 -4.35 -14.38 14.65
N ARG A 7 -4.71 -15.67 14.75
CA ARG A 7 -4.67 -16.60 13.61
C ARG A 7 -5.64 -16.16 12.51
N ASP A 8 -6.87 -15.82 12.87
CA ASP A 8 -7.90 -15.42 11.92
C ASP A 8 -7.53 -14.10 11.21
N SER A 9 -7.00 -13.12 11.95
CA SER A 9 -6.50 -11.87 11.37
C SER A 9 -5.33 -12.09 10.41
N ALA A 10 -4.39 -12.98 10.75
CA ALA A 10 -3.29 -13.31 9.86
C ALA A 10 -3.76 -13.99 8.58
N LEU A 11 -4.71 -14.93 8.69
CA LEU A 11 -5.30 -15.60 7.52
C LEU A 11 -6.08 -14.63 6.62
N ALA A 12 -6.83 -13.70 7.21
CA ALA A 12 -7.51 -12.65 6.45
C ALA A 12 -6.51 -11.78 5.69
N PHE A 13 -5.44 -11.33 6.36
CA PHE A 13 -4.38 -10.55 5.72
C PHE A 13 -3.71 -11.31 4.56
N LEU A 14 -3.35 -12.58 4.73
CA LEU A 14 -2.75 -13.40 3.67
C LEU A 14 -3.63 -13.44 2.42
N LYS A 15 -4.94 -13.59 2.61
CA LYS A 15 -5.92 -13.59 1.54
C LYS A 15 -6.05 -12.22 0.87
N ASP A 16 -6.18 -11.16 1.67
CA ASP A 16 -6.38 -9.80 1.18
C ASP A 16 -5.16 -9.28 0.44
N ALA A 17 -3.97 -9.50 0.99
CA ALA A 17 -2.70 -9.09 0.38
C ALA A 17 -2.19 -10.06 -0.69
N ARG A 18 -2.76 -11.27 -0.79
CA ARG A 18 -2.34 -12.35 -1.69
C ARG A 18 -0.87 -12.75 -1.50
N VAL A 19 -0.44 -12.80 -0.25
CA VAL A 19 0.94 -13.12 0.16
C VAL A 19 1.00 -14.44 0.92
N GLU A 20 2.19 -15.00 1.07
CA GLU A 20 2.42 -16.31 1.70
C GLU A 20 2.75 -16.19 3.18
N THR A 21 3.32 -15.05 3.58
CA THR A 21 3.78 -14.78 4.95
C THR A 21 3.06 -13.53 5.48
N PRO A 22 2.49 -13.54 6.71
CA PRO A 22 1.76 -12.41 7.26
C PRO A 22 2.72 -11.33 7.82
N VAL A 23 3.58 -10.83 6.95
CA VAL A 23 4.56 -9.78 7.24
C VAL A 23 4.38 -8.63 6.26
N ILE A 24 4.29 -7.42 6.80
CA ILE A 24 4.26 -6.18 6.04
C ILE A 24 5.56 -5.43 6.28
N CYS A 25 6.30 -5.13 5.21
CA CYS A 25 7.32 -4.09 5.25
C CYS A 25 6.63 -2.75 4.95
N GLY A 26 6.34 -2.00 6.01
CA GLY A 26 5.62 -0.74 5.92
C GLY A 26 6.36 0.32 5.09
N PRO A 27 5.63 1.33 4.62
CA PRO A 27 6.22 2.44 3.87
C PRO A 27 7.10 3.30 4.78
N MET A 28 8.34 3.49 4.39
CA MET A 28 9.33 4.24 5.16
C MET A 28 9.99 5.32 4.30
N TYR A 29 9.79 6.58 4.66
CA TYR A 29 10.55 7.66 4.06
C TYR A 29 11.87 7.87 4.84
N PRO A 30 13.04 7.93 4.16
CA PRO A 30 13.28 7.81 2.72
C PRO A 30 13.65 6.38 2.27
N CYS A 31 13.52 5.38 3.13
CA CYS A 31 14.16 4.06 2.99
C CYS A 31 13.48 3.10 2.03
N SER A 32 12.19 3.27 1.71
CA SER A 32 11.45 2.37 0.80
C SER A 32 11.90 2.54 -0.64
N ASN A 33 13.04 1.94 -0.97
CA ASN A 33 13.54 1.86 -2.35
C ASN A 33 12.95 0.65 -3.09
N PRO A 34 13.06 0.59 -4.42
CA PRO A 34 12.53 -0.53 -5.20
C PRO A 34 13.05 -1.89 -4.78
N GLU A 35 14.33 -1.98 -4.43
CA GLU A 35 15.01 -3.21 -4.05
C GLU A 35 14.45 -3.77 -2.74
N LEU A 36 14.23 -2.93 -1.72
CA LEU A 36 13.66 -3.34 -0.44
C LEU A 36 12.22 -3.83 -0.63
N VAL A 37 11.39 -3.05 -1.32
CA VAL A 37 9.98 -3.42 -1.58
C VAL A 37 9.91 -4.75 -2.32
N ALA A 38 10.72 -4.90 -3.38
CA ALA A 38 10.75 -6.11 -4.17
C ALA A 38 11.29 -7.33 -3.42
N ALA A 39 12.34 -7.17 -2.60
CA ALA A 39 12.93 -8.26 -1.82
C ALA A 39 11.94 -8.85 -0.82
N VAL A 40 11.18 -7.98 -0.13
CA VAL A 40 10.14 -8.43 0.81
C VAL A 40 9.03 -9.20 0.08
N SER A 41 8.57 -8.69 -1.05
CA SER A 41 7.53 -9.35 -1.83
C SER A 41 8.02 -10.66 -2.44
N ALA A 42 9.26 -10.71 -2.96
CA ALA A 42 9.88 -11.94 -3.45
C ALA A 42 10.00 -13.02 -2.35
N ALA A 43 10.21 -12.61 -1.10
CA ALA A 43 10.27 -13.50 0.06
C ALA A 43 8.87 -13.94 0.57
N GLY A 44 7.79 -13.56 -0.11
CA GLY A 44 6.42 -13.96 0.23
C GLY A 44 5.70 -13.07 1.23
N GLY A 45 6.30 -11.96 1.66
CA GLY A 45 5.64 -10.91 2.45
C GLY A 45 5.01 -9.84 1.57
N LEU A 46 4.54 -8.75 2.17
CA LEU A 46 4.03 -7.58 1.48
C LEU A 46 5.00 -6.41 1.60
N GLY A 47 5.74 -6.11 0.53
CA GLY A 47 6.48 -4.86 0.42
C GLY A 47 5.54 -3.72 0.05
N VAL A 48 5.55 -2.62 0.82
CA VAL A 48 4.69 -1.47 0.56
C VAL A 48 5.52 -0.32 0.00
N VAL A 49 5.20 0.08 -1.24
CA VAL A 49 5.84 1.22 -1.89
C VAL A 49 5.36 2.53 -1.28
N GLN A 50 6.30 3.43 -1.05
CA GLN A 50 6.02 4.80 -0.62
C GLN A 50 6.28 5.73 -1.81
N PRO A 51 5.23 6.31 -2.42
CA PRO A 51 5.36 7.05 -3.68
C PRO A 51 6.37 8.20 -3.66
N ILE A 52 6.41 8.96 -2.55
CA ILE A 52 7.33 10.09 -2.40
C ILE A 52 8.79 9.59 -2.37
N SER A 53 9.06 8.49 -1.67
CA SER A 53 10.40 7.89 -1.67
C SER A 53 10.79 7.43 -3.06
N LEU A 54 9.90 6.69 -3.74
CA LEU A 54 10.16 6.17 -5.08
C LEU A 54 10.48 7.27 -6.09
N THR A 55 9.72 8.37 -6.04
CA THR A 55 9.85 9.44 -7.05
C THR A 55 10.90 10.48 -6.70
N TYR A 56 10.86 11.04 -5.48
CA TYR A 56 11.71 12.20 -5.14
C TYR A 56 13.01 11.85 -4.44
N VAL A 57 13.08 10.70 -3.76
CA VAL A 57 14.33 10.26 -3.14
C VAL A 57 15.13 9.40 -4.11
N HIS A 58 14.47 8.42 -4.72
CA HIS A 58 15.14 7.46 -5.61
C HIS A 58 15.06 7.83 -7.10
N GLY A 59 14.38 8.92 -7.44
CA GLY A 59 14.43 9.54 -8.77
C GLY A 59 13.71 8.78 -9.89
N HIS A 60 12.82 7.84 -9.56
CA HIS A 60 12.08 7.09 -10.57
C HIS A 60 10.84 7.85 -11.05
N ASP A 61 10.52 7.76 -12.33
CA ASP A 61 9.12 7.90 -12.74
C ASP A 61 8.28 6.86 -11.99
N PHE A 62 7.09 7.25 -11.53
CA PHE A 62 6.33 6.39 -10.63
C PHE A 62 5.92 5.07 -11.30
N ARG A 63 5.47 5.11 -12.55
CA ARG A 63 5.09 3.92 -13.32
C ARG A 63 6.29 3.00 -13.57
N GLU A 64 7.40 3.57 -14.01
CA GLU A 64 8.62 2.80 -14.26
C GLU A 64 9.20 2.21 -12.98
N GLY A 65 9.09 2.92 -11.85
CA GLY A 65 9.47 2.40 -10.54
C GLY A 65 8.62 1.20 -10.12
N LEU A 66 7.30 1.23 -10.32
CA LEU A 66 6.42 0.08 -10.06
C LEU A 66 6.78 -1.11 -10.95
N ARG A 67 7.06 -0.88 -12.23
CA ARG A 67 7.49 -1.92 -13.17
C ARG A 67 8.85 -2.51 -12.79
N LEU A 68 9.78 -1.68 -12.30
CA LEU A 68 11.05 -2.15 -11.76
C LEU A 68 10.83 -3.08 -10.56
N ILE A 69 10.01 -2.67 -9.61
CA ILE A 69 9.66 -3.49 -8.43
C ILE A 69 9.03 -4.82 -8.87
N SER A 70 8.11 -4.78 -9.82
CA SER A 70 7.47 -5.98 -10.36
C SER A 70 8.48 -6.95 -10.98
N ARG A 71 9.43 -6.45 -11.78
CA ARG A 71 10.51 -7.29 -12.34
C ARG A 71 11.39 -7.89 -11.24
N LEU A 72 11.83 -7.10 -10.28
CA LEU A 72 12.70 -7.54 -9.18
C LEU A 72 12.02 -8.53 -8.23
N SER A 73 10.72 -8.37 -8.00
CA SER A 73 9.94 -9.27 -7.13
C SER A 73 9.47 -10.55 -7.84
N GLY A 74 9.72 -10.69 -9.15
CA GLY A 74 9.17 -11.79 -9.94
C GLY A 74 7.66 -11.73 -10.11
N GLY A 75 7.08 -10.53 -10.15
CA GLY A 75 5.63 -10.31 -10.29
C GLY A 75 4.83 -10.59 -9.02
N LYS A 76 5.48 -10.72 -7.86
CA LYS A 76 4.80 -10.93 -6.58
C LYS A 76 4.01 -9.68 -6.16
N PRO A 77 2.92 -9.84 -5.40
CA PRO A 77 2.09 -8.73 -4.93
C PRO A 77 2.89 -7.70 -4.13
N ILE A 78 2.54 -6.43 -4.34
CA ILE A 78 3.03 -5.30 -3.55
C ILE A 78 1.86 -4.47 -3.06
N GLY A 79 2.05 -3.73 -1.97
CA GLY A 79 1.15 -2.70 -1.50
C GLY A 79 1.64 -1.29 -1.86
N MET A 80 0.75 -0.31 -1.77
CA MET A 80 1.07 1.10 -1.91
C MET A 80 0.57 1.90 -0.71
N ASN A 81 1.39 2.80 -0.20
CA ASN A 81 0.98 3.79 0.78
C ASN A 81 0.28 4.96 0.10
N ALA A 82 -0.89 5.32 0.61
CA ALA A 82 -1.65 6.47 0.15
C ALA A 82 -1.93 7.43 1.32
N LEU A 83 -1.07 8.41 1.48
CA LEU A 83 -1.21 9.45 2.49
C LEU A 83 -2.29 10.45 2.07
N ILE A 84 -3.29 10.65 2.92
CA ILE A 84 -4.42 11.55 2.61
C ILE A 84 -4.14 12.91 3.24
N GLU A 85 -3.57 13.78 2.45
CA GLU A 85 -3.21 15.15 2.85
C GLU A 85 -4.25 16.14 2.27
N ALA A 86 -4.98 16.80 3.16
CA ALA A 86 -6.05 17.74 2.77
C ALA A 86 -5.57 19.18 2.62
N SER A 87 -4.36 19.52 3.10
CA SER A 87 -3.86 20.91 3.13
C SER A 87 -3.32 21.39 1.78
N SER A 88 -3.06 20.48 0.83
CA SER A 88 -2.47 20.80 -0.47
C SER A 88 -3.22 20.16 -1.64
N GLU A 89 -3.88 20.95 -2.43
CA GLU A 89 -4.57 20.49 -3.66
C GLU A 89 -3.56 19.89 -4.68
N THR A 90 -2.34 20.41 -4.73
CA THR A 90 -1.29 19.86 -5.60
C THR A 90 -0.90 18.45 -5.15
N TYR A 91 -0.75 18.24 -3.85
CA TYR A 91 -0.45 16.92 -3.30
C TYR A 91 -1.60 15.93 -3.55
N LYS A 92 -2.83 16.37 -3.31
CA LYS A 92 -4.03 15.55 -3.54
C LYS A 92 -4.12 15.07 -4.99
N ARG A 93 -4.03 15.98 -5.96
CA ARG A 93 -4.03 15.62 -7.40
C ARG A 93 -2.92 14.64 -7.77
N ARG A 94 -1.73 14.82 -7.21
CA ARG A 94 -0.61 13.91 -7.43
C ARG A 94 -0.88 12.53 -6.85
N MET A 95 -1.44 12.46 -5.65
CA MET A 95 -1.81 11.18 -5.03
C MET A 95 -2.90 10.47 -5.85
N GLU A 96 -3.88 11.19 -6.35
CA GLU A 96 -4.91 10.65 -7.26
C GLU A 96 -4.28 10.02 -8.51
N GLN A 97 -3.34 10.71 -9.15
CA GLN A 97 -2.61 10.18 -10.31
C GLN A 97 -1.79 8.94 -9.96
N TRP A 98 -1.09 8.93 -8.84
CA TRP A 98 -0.31 7.77 -8.41
C TRP A 98 -1.18 6.55 -8.11
N ILE A 99 -2.36 6.77 -7.53
CA ILE A 99 -3.31 5.67 -7.29
C ILE A 99 -3.84 5.11 -8.60
N ASP A 100 -4.20 5.96 -9.56
CA ASP A 100 -4.65 5.51 -10.88
C ASP A 100 -3.55 4.70 -11.58
N ILE A 101 -2.32 5.18 -11.59
CA ILE A 101 -1.17 4.44 -12.13
C ILE A 101 -0.96 3.11 -11.40
N ALA A 102 -1.02 3.10 -10.07
CA ALA A 102 -0.84 1.88 -9.29
C ALA A 102 -1.91 0.82 -9.61
N LEU A 103 -3.17 1.24 -9.74
CA LEU A 103 -4.27 0.34 -10.13
C LEU A 103 -4.08 -0.22 -11.54
N GLU A 104 -3.63 0.61 -12.50
CA GLU A 104 -3.31 0.20 -13.87
C GLU A 104 -2.13 -0.79 -13.90
N GLU A 105 -1.09 -0.58 -13.09
CA GLU A 105 0.07 -1.49 -12.97
C GLU A 105 -0.20 -2.72 -12.07
N GLY A 106 -1.45 -2.91 -11.64
CA GLY A 106 -1.87 -4.15 -10.95
C GLY A 106 -1.70 -4.16 -9.44
N VAL A 107 -1.40 -3.04 -8.80
CA VAL A 107 -1.41 -2.93 -7.34
C VAL A 107 -2.84 -3.14 -6.82
N ARG A 108 -3.01 -4.02 -5.83
CA ARG A 108 -4.33 -4.39 -5.29
C ARG A 108 -4.42 -4.29 -3.77
N PHE A 109 -3.40 -3.75 -3.13
CA PHE A 109 -3.39 -3.53 -1.67
C PHE A 109 -2.92 -2.11 -1.37
N PHE A 110 -3.72 -1.35 -0.63
CA PHE A 110 -3.40 0.03 -0.25
C PHE A 110 -3.39 0.17 1.26
N VAL A 111 -2.43 0.92 1.78
CA VAL A 111 -2.42 1.39 3.17
C VAL A 111 -2.65 2.88 3.15
N THR A 112 -3.75 3.33 3.76
CA THR A 112 -4.08 4.75 3.85
C THR A 112 -3.89 5.26 5.26
N SER A 113 -3.51 6.51 5.42
CA SER A 113 -3.36 7.18 6.71
C SER A 113 -3.79 8.64 6.64
N LEU A 114 -4.02 9.24 7.80
CA LEU A 114 -4.50 10.61 8.04
C LEU A 114 -5.98 10.79 7.68
N GLY A 115 -6.32 11.53 6.63
CA GLY A 115 -7.67 11.98 6.29
C GLY A 115 -8.70 10.88 5.98
N ASN A 116 -9.79 11.23 5.33
CA ASN A 116 -10.86 10.30 4.99
C ASN A 116 -10.53 9.53 3.70
N PRO A 117 -10.38 8.18 3.74
CA PRO A 117 -9.96 7.38 2.60
C PRO A 117 -11.08 7.06 1.59
N ARG A 118 -12.30 7.54 1.78
CA ARG A 118 -13.49 7.12 1.02
C ARG A 118 -13.26 7.07 -0.49
N TRP A 119 -12.68 8.11 -1.06
CA TRP A 119 -12.45 8.19 -2.51
C TRP A 119 -11.46 7.14 -3.02
N ILE A 120 -10.46 6.76 -2.20
CA ILE A 120 -9.52 5.67 -2.51
C ILE A 120 -10.24 4.33 -2.42
N VAL A 121 -11.04 4.14 -1.36
CA VAL A 121 -11.82 2.93 -1.15
C VAL A 121 -12.76 2.67 -2.33
N GLU A 122 -13.49 3.69 -2.79
CA GLU A 122 -14.38 3.59 -3.94
C GLU A 122 -13.64 3.17 -5.22
N LYS A 123 -12.50 3.80 -5.53
CA LYS A 123 -11.67 3.42 -6.69
C LYS A 123 -11.08 2.01 -6.56
N ALA A 124 -10.53 1.68 -5.41
CA ALA A 124 -9.87 0.40 -5.15
C ALA A 124 -10.87 -0.76 -5.21
N HIS A 125 -12.01 -0.63 -4.53
CA HIS A 125 -13.04 -1.67 -4.51
C HIS A 125 -13.64 -1.93 -5.89
N ALA A 126 -13.75 -0.92 -6.75
CA ALA A 126 -14.25 -1.08 -8.12
C ALA A 126 -13.42 -2.09 -8.96
N VAL A 127 -12.17 -2.32 -8.60
CA VAL A 127 -11.27 -3.27 -9.28
C VAL A 127 -10.84 -4.45 -8.40
N GLY A 128 -11.53 -4.67 -7.27
CA GLY A 128 -11.24 -5.77 -6.34
C GLY A 128 -9.93 -5.59 -5.56
N ALA A 129 -9.47 -4.36 -5.40
CA ALA A 129 -8.35 -4.04 -4.51
C ALA A 129 -8.85 -3.84 -3.06
N VAL A 130 -7.94 -3.98 -2.11
CA VAL A 130 -8.20 -3.88 -0.68
C VAL A 130 -7.53 -2.64 -0.11
N VAL A 131 -8.20 -1.97 0.83
CA VAL A 131 -7.68 -0.79 1.52
C VAL A 131 -7.67 -1.05 3.01
N TYR A 132 -6.49 -0.96 3.62
CA TYR A 132 -6.31 -0.90 5.07
C TYR A 132 -6.08 0.56 5.47
N HIS A 133 -6.73 0.97 6.56
CA HIS A 133 -6.57 2.33 7.08
C HIS A 133 -5.80 2.32 8.40
N ASP A 134 -4.74 3.11 8.47
CA ASP A 134 -3.96 3.29 9.68
C ASP A 134 -4.67 4.26 10.62
N ALA A 135 -5.06 3.76 11.80
CA ALA A 135 -5.78 4.52 12.81
C ALA A 135 -5.00 4.54 14.13
N THR A 136 -4.71 5.72 14.64
CA THR A 136 -3.96 5.92 15.88
C THR A 136 -4.80 5.76 17.15
N GLU A 137 -6.13 5.83 17.03
CA GLU A 137 -7.05 5.73 18.17
C GLU A 137 -8.26 4.87 17.80
N ARG A 138 -8.81 4.18 18.79
CA ARG A 138 -10.00 3.33 18.64
C ARG A 138 -11.18 4.04 17.98
N ARG A 139 -11.46 5.30 18.38
CA ARG A 139 -12.55 6.09 17.80
C ARG A 139 -12.42 6.31 16.29
N PHE A 140 -11.17 6.42 15.77
CA PHE A 140 -10.93 6.55 14.34
C PHE A 140 -11.09 5.22 13.61
N ALA A 141 -10.67 4.11 14.24
CA ALA A 141 -10.89 2.79 13.69
C ALA A 141 -12.39 2.46 13.59
N GLU A 142 -13.16 2.73 14.64
CA GLU A 142 -14.63 2.53 14.63
C GLU A 142 -15.35 3.39 13.58
N LYS A 143 -14.81 4.56 13.26
CA LYS A 143 -15.36 5.44 12.21
C LYS A 143 -15.00 5.00 10.79
N ALA A 144 -13.91 4.26 10.63
CA ALA A 144 -13.43 3.78 9.33
C ALA A 144 -14.06 2.45 8.89
N MET A 145 -14.62 1.70 9.85
CA MET A 145 -15.38 0.47 9.59
C MET A 145 -16.80 0.76 9.12
#